data_5f05d5232ae1fc44eaa4d8314d86e84c
#
_entry.id   5f05d5232ae1fc44eaa4d8314d86e84c
#
_cell.length_a   1.000
_cell.length_b   1.000
_cell.length_c   1.000
_cell.angle_alpha   90.00
_cell.angle_beta   90.00
_cell.angle_gamma   90.00
#
_symmetry.space_group_name_H-M   'P 1'
#
loop_
_entity.id
_entity.type
_entity.pdbx_description
1 polymer ?
#
loop_
_entity_poly.entity_id
_entity_poly.type
_entity_poly.pdbx_seq_one_letter_code
_entity_poly.pdbx_strand_id
1 'polypeptide(L)'
;MTTDATPPPLPIDTIVALCVLNHVALAGSRVALALHALRLGVPSLGLALMLAPYALTNTLGALPIGRWVDRIGARVPALAGMALSTLGLALAAWRPGLGMLVVSATLVGLGYVASVIGLQSELGRDRDEAGRAAGFARFATGTAASSGFGPFLAGQCMAHGGARVTFGVLALASLAACCGAARQARRLLHRPADTAPRGALFALSTLAGLGGLRRLMLVDLLMAFAWNANGFAVPLVGQAHGWSDDTVGNLLGCFGIAVMLVRALPSALRARGGDWPTIRRALVVSGGVLMLLPVATTLPLPYALEALLGCGLGSSLPSMLALIEARTPAGRRAEALGLRQVTLGIGAAALPATLGALVAAIGLGAAIAGFGGALLASAAAIAPRGARLSARRPA
;
A
#
# COMPACT_ATOMS: atom_id res chain seq x y z
N MET A 1 15.72 27.28 36.91
CA MET A 1 15.53 27.23 35.43
C MET A 1 16.01 25.87 34.96
N THR A 2 15.11 24.89 34.93
CA THR A 2 15.38 23.59 34.35
C THR A 2 15.33 23.74 32.84
N THR A 3 16.46 23.59 32.17
CA THR A 3 16.57 23.51 30.74
C THR A 3 15.70 22.32 30.27
N ASP A 4 14.56 22.63 29.70
CA ASP A 4 13.68 21.67 29.04
C ASP A 4 14.41 21.16 27.78
N ALA A 5 15.39 20.26 28.00
CA ALA A 5 16.08 19.59 26.91
C ALA A 5 15.06 18.76 26.15
N THR A 6 14.80 19.12 24.91
CA THR A 6 13.93 18.35 24.02
C THR A 6 14.41 16.90 24.01
N PRO A 7 13.54 15.91 24.28
CA PRO A 7 13.97 14.53 24.32
C PRO A 7 14.55 14.11 22.97
N PRO A 8 15.57 13.23 22.96
CA PRO A 8 16.19 12.78 21.72
C PRO A 8 15.16 12.10 20.82
N PRO A 9 15.31 12.23 19.48
CA PRO A 9 14.38 11.63 18.52
C PRO A 9 14.32 10.12 18.68
N LEU A 10 13.18 9.53 18.31
CA LEU A 10 13.02 8.08 18.31
C LEU A 10 14.03 7.40 17.37
N PRO A 11 14.61 6.24 17.77
CA PRO A 11 15.40 5.42 16.85
C PRO A 11 14.60 5.04 15.62
N ILE A 12 15.23 5.08 14.45
CA ILE A 12 14.58 4.71 13.16
C ILE A 12 13.96 3.32 13.26
N ASP A 13 14.68 2.34 13.82
CA ASP A 13 14.22 0.96 13.91
C ASP A 13 12.96 0.82 14.78
N THR A 14 12.85 1.64 15.83
CA THR A 14 11.62 1.68 16.65
C THR A 14 10.44 2.22 15.85
N ILE A 15 10.62 3.32 15.12
CA ILE A 15 9.57 3.90 14.27
C ILE A 15 9.13 2.87 13.22
N VAL A 16 10.08 2.23 12.55
CA VAL A 16 9.83 1.22 11.52
C VAL A 16 9.10 0.01 12.11
N ALA A 17 9.52 -0.50 13.27
CA ALA A 17 8.86 -1.63 13.93
C ALA A 17 7.39 -1.32 14.29
N LEU A 18 7.11 -0.13 14.82
CA LEU A 18 5.74 0.31 15.12
C LEU A 18 4.89 0.41 13.85
N CYS A 19 5.45 0.98 12.77
CA CYS A 19 4.78 1.06 11.48
C CYS A 19 4.50 -0.33 10.89
N VAL A 20 5.47 -1.24 10.95
CA VAL A 20 5.36 -2.62 10.45
C VAL A 20 4.26 -3.39 11.17
N LEU A 21 4.24 -3.36 12.50
CA LEU A 21 3.19 -4.04 13.30
C LEU A 21 1.79 -3.52 12.95
N ASN A 22 1.64 -2.20 12.86
CA ASN A 22 0.34 -1.61 12.49
C ASN A 22 -0.03 -1.88 11.03
N HIS A 23 0.94 -1.97 10.13
CA HIS A 23 0.70 -2.32 8.72
C HIS A 23 0.37 -3.81 8.53
N VAL A 24 0.96 -4.72 9.31
CA VAL A 24 0.56 -6.14 9.36
C VAL A 24 -0.91 -6.25 9.73
N ALA A 25 -1.36 -5.49 10.73
CA ALA A 25 -2.75 -5.46 11.15
C ALA A 25 -3.68 -4.95 10.03
N LEU A 26 -3.31 -3.88 9.33
CA LEU A 26 -4.06 -3.36 8.17
C LEU A 26 -4.10 -4.36 7.02
N ALA A 27 -2.94 -4.84 6.58
CA ALA A 27 -2.84 -5.72 5.42
C ALA A 27 -3.54 -7.06 5.67
N GLY A 28 -3.36 -7.63 6.87
CA GLY A 28 -4.04 -8.85 7.28
C GLY A 28 -5.54 -8.68 7.40
N SER A 29 -6.02 -7.55 7.96
CA SER A 29 -7.46 -7.31 8.13
C SER A 29 -8.22 -7.19 6.82
N ARG A 30 -7.59 -6.64 5.78
CA ARG A 30 -8.19 -6.59 4.42
C ARG A 30 -8.44 -7.99 3.87
N VAL A 31 -7.48 -8.90 4.03
CA VAL A 31 -7.61 -10.30 3.59
C VAL A 31 -8.58 -11.07 4.49
N ALA A 32 -8.49 -10.91 5.80
CA ALA A 32 -9.43 -11.52 6.75
C ALA A 32 -10.88 -11.11 6.45
N LEU A 33 -11.12 -9.82 6.18
CA LEU A 33 -12.44 -9.34 5.77
C LEU A 33 -12.89 -9.99 4.47
N ALA A 34 -12.02 -10.04 3.45
CA ALA A 34 -12.36 -10.65 2.17
C ALA A 34 -12.73 -12.13 2.32
N LEU A 35 -11.88 -12.93 2.97
CA LEU A 35 -12.12 -14.35 3.18
C LEU A 35 -13.40 -14.60 3.98
N HIS A 36 -13.62 -13.85 5.06
CA HIS A 36 -14.82 -14.03 5.89
C HIS A 36 -16.10 -13.58 5.19
N ALA A 37 -16.09 -12.44 4.49
CA ALA A 37 -17.23 -11.96 3.71
C ALA A 37 -17.62 -12.95 2.60
N LEU A 38 -16.64 -13.53 1.91
CA LEU A 38 -16.87 -14.55 0.88
C LEU A 38 -17.47 -15.84 1.47
N ARG A 39 -17.01 -16.26 2.66
CA ARG A 39 -17.65 -17.39 3.40
C ARG A 39 -19.10 -17.12 3.78
N LEU A 40 -19.46 -15.86 4.02
CA LEU A 40 -20.83 -15.43 4.30
C LEU A 40 -21.68 -15.26 3.01
N GLY A 41 -21.14 -15.60 1.84
CA GLY A 41 -21.84 -15.51 0.57
C GLY A 41 -21.96 -14.10 -0.01
N VAL A 42 -21.14 -13.15 0.45
CA VAL A 42 -21.16 -11.77 -0.07
C VAL A 42 -20.69 -11.76 -1.52
N PRO A 43 -21.48 -11.20 -2.46
CA PRO A 43 -21.11 -11.14 -3.86
C PRO A 43 -19.94 -10.16 -4.08
N SER A 44 -19.24 -10.27 -5.22
CA SER A 44 -18.03 -9.49 -5.55
C SER A 44 -18.18 -7.98 -5.40
N LEU A 45 -19.33 -7.42 -5.81
CA LEU A 45 -19.62 -6.00 -5.63
C LEU A 45 -19.79 -5.64 -4.14
N GLY A 46 -20.48 -6.48 -3.36
CA GLY A 46 -20.61 -6.32 -1.92
C GLY A 46 -19.25 -6.35 -1.22
N LEU A 47 -18.38 -7.30 -1.59
CA LEU A 47 -17.02 -7.37 -1.10
C LEU A 47 -16.22 -6.10 -1.43
N ALA A 48 -16.34 -5.61 -2.66
CA ALA A 48 -15.69 -4.37 -3.09
C ALA A 48 -16.11 -3.17 -2.23
N LEU A 49 -17.42 -3.05 -1.96
CA LEU A 49 -17.98 -1.99 -1.10
C LEU A 49 -17.51 -2.12 0.36
N MET A 50 -17.36 -3.34 0.87
CA MET A 50 -16.85 -3.58 2.22
C MET A 50 -15.34 -3.26 2.36
N LEU A 51 -14.57 -3.39 1.29
CA LEU A 51 -13.14 -3.03 1.26
C LEU A 51 -12.90 -1.54 0.97
N ALA A 52 -13.87 -0.85 0.36
CA ALA A 52 -13.75 0.56 0.01
C ALA A 52 -13.40 1.49 1.21
N PRO A 53 -13.93 1.30 2.43
CA PRO A 53 -13.58 2.14 3.58
C PRO A 53 -12.09 2.21 3.88
N TYR A 54 -11.32 1.14 3.69
CA TYR A 54 -9.86 1.18 3.89
C TYR A 54 -9.17 2.20 2.98
N ALA A 55 -9.58 2.27 1.72
CA ALA A 55 -8.99 3.19 0.76
C ALA A 55 -9.55 4.62 0.90
N LEU A 56 -10.86 4.75 1.10
CA LEU A 56 -11.53 6.04 1.25
C LEU A 56 -11.01 6.80 2.47
N THR A 57 -10.92 6.15 3.63
CA THR A 57 -10.41 6.78 4.85
C THR A 57 -8.96 7.18 4.72
N ASN A 58 -8.14 6.37 4.04
CA ASN A 58 -6.74 6.72 3.77
C ASN A 58 -6.65 7.95 2.83
N THR A 59 -7.44 7.97 1.76
CA THR A 59 -7.39 9.05 0.76
C THR A 59 -7.96 10.36 1.33
N LEU A 60 -9.16 10.32 1.91
CA LEU A 60 -9.84 11.49 2.43
C LEU A 60 -9.24 11.97 3.76
N GLY A 61 -8.72 11.05 4.57
CA GLY A 61 -8.11 11.35 5.87
C GLY A 61 -6.68 11.90 5.76
N ALA A 62 -5.94 11.61 4.71
CA ALA A 62 -4.52 11.96 4.63
C ALA A 62 -4.26 13.47 4.81
N LEU A 63 -5.02 14.33 4.11
CA LEU A 63 -4.82 15.78 4.19
C LEU A 63 -5.26 16.39 5.53
N PRO A 64 -6.46 16.12 6.07
CA PRO A 64 -6.85 16.65 7.37
C PRO A 64 -5.98 16.12 8.51
N ILE A 65 -5.58 14.85 8.46
CA ILE A 65 -4.69 14.25 9.46
C ILE A 65 -3.28 14.84 9.36
N GLY A 66 -2.75 15.06 8.14
CA GLY A 66 -1.48 15.76 7.97
C GLY A 66 -1.49 17.14 8.62
N ARG A 67 -2.54 17.94 8.38
CA ARG A 67 -2.73 19.24 9.04
C ARG A 67 -2.86 19.12 10.56
N TRP A 68 -3.46 18.06 11.04
CA TRP A 68 -3.57 17.77 12.46
C TRP A 68 -2.20 17.47 13.07
N VAL A 69 -1.39 16.61 12.42
CA VAL A 69 -0.01 16.34 12.82
C VAL A 69 0.84 17.62 12.83
N ASP A 70 0.70 18.48 11.82
CA ASP A 70 1.41 19.76 11.74
C ASP A 70 1.04 20.71 12.91
N ARG A 71 -0.22 20.67 13.37
CA ARG A 71 -0.72 21.56 14.44
C ARG A 71 -0.39 21.09 15.85
N ILE A 72 -0.51 19.78 16.12
CA ILE A 72 -0.39 19.25 17.49
C ILE A 72 0.80 18.30 17.67
N GLY A 73 1.56 18.04 16.58
CA GLY A 73 2.68 17.10 16.58
C GLY A 73 2.26 15.65 16.35
N ALA A 74 3.26 14.78 16.27
CA ALA A 74 3.10 13.37 15.90
C ALA A 74 2.44 12.50 16.98
N ARG A 75 2.60 12.86 18.25
CA ARG A 75 2.24 12.02 19.40
C ARG A 75 0.78 11.61 19.43
N VAL A 76 -0.13 12.58 19.39
CA VAL A 76 -1.57 12.32 19.53
C VAL A 76 -2.11 11.56 18.31
N PRO A 77 -1.82 11.98 17.05
CA PRO A 77 -2.27 11.23 15.88
C PRO A 77 -1.74 9.80 15.81
N ALA A 78 -0.48 9.57 16.18
CA ALA A 78 0.10 8.23 16.17
C ALA A 78 -0.59 7.31 17.18
N LEU A 79 -0.74 7.73 18.43
CA LEU A 79 -1.39 6.94 19.49
C LEU A 79 -2.87 6.73 19.24
N ALA A 80 -3.61 7.82 18.93
CA ALA A 80 -5.03 7.74 18.64
C ALA A 80 -5.31 6.85 17.42
N GLY A 81 -4.46 6.95 16.39
CA GLY A 81 -4.57 6.12 15.19
C GLY A 81 -4.40 4.63 15.49
N MET A 82 -3.37 4.24 16.25
CA MET A 82 -3.16 2.85 16.63
C MET A 82 -4.27 2.34 17.56
N ALA A 83 -4.72 3.16 18.51
CA ALA A 83 -5.84 2.81 19.39
C ALA A 83 -7.14 2.59 18.58
N LEU A 84 -7.39 3.43 17.60
CA LEU A 84 -8.55 3.33 16.71
C LEU A 84 -8.48 2.06 15.85
N SER A 85 -7.31 1.72 15.30
CA SER A 85 -7.09 0.46 14.57
C SER A 85 -7.32 -0.75 15.47
N THR A 86 -6.79 -0.73 16.70
CA THR A 86 -6.98 -1.79 17.68
C THR A 86 -8.45 -1.97 18.03
N LEU A 87 -9.17 -0.87 18.27
CA LEU A 87 -10.60 -0.90 18.56
C LEU A 87 -11.39 -1.51 17.38
N GLY A 88 -11.12 -1.07 16.15
CA GLY A 88 -11.78 -1.61 14.95
C GLY A 88 -11.60 -3.12 14.81
N LEU A 89 -10.37 -3.62 15.02
CA LEU A 89 -10.07 -5.05 14.97
C LEU A 89 -10.69 -5.83 16.12
N ALA A 90 -10.68 -5.27 17.34
CA ALA A 90 -11.31 -5.89 18.51
C ALA A 90 -12.83 -6.02 18.33
N LEU A 91 -13.50 -5.01 17.75
CA LEU A 91 -14.92 -5.05 17.43
C LEU A 91 -15.24 -6.16 16.41
N ALA A 92 -14.41 -6.31 15.36
CA ALA A 92 -14.56 -7.40 14.39
C ALA A 92 -14.30 -8.78 15.02
N ALA A 93 -13.33 -8.89 15.94
CA ALA A 93 -13.08 -10.13 16.68
C ALA A 93 -14.25 -10.51 17.60
N TRP A 94 -14.86 -9.52 18.25
CA TRP A 94 -16.00 -9.75 19.13
C TRP A 94 -17.24 -10.24 18.35
N ARG A 95 -17.60 -9.55 17.26
CA ARG A 95 -18.77 -9.88 16.46
C ARG A 95 -18.50 -9.70 14.95
N PRO A 96 -17.98 -10.72 14.26
CA PRO A 96 -17.58 -10.63 12.84
C PRO A 96 -18.78 -10.67 11.87
N GLY A 97 -19.82 -9.86 12.13
CA GLY A 97 -20.94 -9.63 11.21
C GLY A 97 -20.63 -8.57 10.17
N LEU A 98 -21.34 -8.59 9.03
CA LEU A 98 -21.04 -7.70 7.88
C LEU A 98 -20.98 -6.22 8.25
N GLY A 99 -21.94 -5.71 9.04
CA GLY A 99 -21.93 -4.31 9.49
C GLY A 99 -20.71 -3.98 10.35
N MET A 100 -20.34 -4.89 11.27
CA MET A 100 -19.18 -4.67 12.13
C MET A 100 -17.86 -4.74 11.36
N LEU A 101 -17.79 -5.55 10.29
CA LEU A 101 -16.63 -5.59 9.40
C LEU A 101 -16.44 -4.26 8.66
N VAL A 102 -17.53 -3.61 8.21
CA VAL A 102 -17.46 -2.29 7.58
C VAL A 102 -17.02 -1.22 8.58
N VAL A 103 -17.54 -1.25 9.81
CA VAL A 103 -17.10 -0.37 10.90
C VAL A 103 -15.61 -0.60 11.18
N SER A 104 -15.18 -1.84 11.31
CA SER A 104 -13.78 -2.21 11.49
C SER A 104 -12.89 -1.68 10.37
N ALA A 105 -13.28 -1.88 9.10
CA ALA A 105 -12.55 -1.39 7.92
C ALA A 105 -12.36 0.14 7.96
N THR A 106 -13.40 0.87 8.37
CA THR A 106 -13.38 2.33 8.52
C THR A 106 -12.42 2.76 9.63
N LEU A 107 -12.53 2.14 10.81
CA LEU A 107 -11.69 2.48 11.96
C LEU A 107 -10.22 2.11 11.72
N VAL A 108 -9.95 0.95 11.14
CA VAL A 108 -8.59 0.51 10.81
C VAL A 108 -7.97 1.38 9.74
N GLY A 109 -8.72 1.72 8.68
CA GLY A 109 -8.22 2.59 7.62
C GLY A 109 -7.89 4.01 8.13
N LEU A 110 -8.80 4.62 8.90
CA LEU A 110 -8.59 5.94 9.50
C LEU A 110 -7.46 5.91 10.54
N GLY A 111 -7.45 4.88 11.38
CA GLY A 111 -6.43 4.69 12.39
C GLY A 111 -5.03 4.49 11.79
N TYR A 112 -4.95 3.71 10.72
CA TYR A 112 -3.69 3.50 10.01
C TYR A 112 -3.13 4.80 9.42
N VAL A 113 -3.93 5.58 8.71
CA VAL A 113 -3.45 6.83 8.11
C VAL A 113 -3.00 7.84 9.16
N ALA A 114 -3.71 7.93 10.29
CA ALA A 114 -3.33 8.81 11.38
C ALA A 114 -1.98 8.39 12.02
N SER A 115 -1.83 7.10 12.29
CA SER A 115 -0.61 6.57 12.90
C SER A 115 0.60 6.67 11.96
N VAL A 116 0.42 6.33 10.68
CA VAL A 116 1.54 6.32 9.73
C VAL A 116 2.04 7.72 9.40
N ILE A 117 1.14 8.70 9.23
CA ILE A 117 1.55 10.09 9.00
C ILE A 117 2.29 10.64 10.22
N GLY A 118 1.77 10.40 11.44
CA GLY A 118 2.42 10.79 12.68
C GLY A 118 3.82 10.18 12.83
N LEU A 119 3.97 8.88 12.62
CA LEU A 119 5.27 8.21 12.73
C LEU A 119 6.24 8.59 11.59
N GLN A 120 5.75 8.80 10.36
CA GLN A 120 6.59 9.23 9.24
C GLN A 120 7.15 10.64 9.45
N SER A 121 6.41 11.55 10.11
CA SER A 121 6.93 12.87 10.43
C SER A 121 8.15 12.81 11.37
N GLU A 122 8.21 11.79 12.23
CA GLU A 122 9.36 11.54 13.09
C GLU A 122 10.59 10.97 12.35
N LEU A 123 10.41 10.33 11.19
CA LEU A 123 11.54 9.85 10.37
C LEU A 123 12.39 10.99 9.81
N GLY A 124 11.77 12.15 9.57
CA GLY A 124 12.46 13.33 9.06
C GLY A 124 13.05 14.25 10.15
N ARG A 125 12.67 14.02 11.43
CA ARG A 125 13.00 14.92 12.53
C ARG A 125 14.48 14.86 12.92
N ASP A 126 15.12 16.03 13.02
CA ASP A 126 16.47 16.22 13.54
C ASP A 126 17.54 15.29 12.93
N ARG A 127 17.36 14.93 11.64
CA ARG A 127 18.28 14.08 10.88
C ARG A 127 18.82 14.81 9.66
N ASP A 128 20.07 14.50 9.32
CA ASP A 128 20.66 14.90 8.04
C ASP A 128 19.96 14.21 6.86
N GLU A 129 20.30 14.60 5.65
CA GLU A 129 19.68 14.06 4.42
C GLU A 129 19.90 12.55 4.30
N ALA A 130 21.10 12.05 4.64
CA ALA A 130 21.42 10.63 4.58
C ALA A 130 20.61 9.81 5.60
N GLY A 131 20.49 10.30 6.83
CA GLY A 131 19.69 9.65 7.87
C GLY A 131 18.20 9.61 7.56
N ARG A 132 17.65 10.68 6.94
CA ARG A 132 16.26 10.69 6.45
C ARG A 132 16.05 9.67 5.33
N ALA A 133 16.94 9.66 4.33
CA ALA A 133 16.87 8.71 3.23
C ALA A 133 16.95 7.25 3.73
N ALA A 134 17.85 6.95 4.66
CA ALA A 134 17.97 5.63 5.28
C ALA A 134 16.71 5.25 6.06
N GLY A 135 16.10 6.18 6.80
CA GLY A 135 14.85 5.98 7.53
C GLY A 135 13.69 5.62 6.61
N PHE A 136 13.48 6.37 5.55
CA PHE A 136 12.44 6.08 4.57
C PHE A 136 12.70 4.79 3.78
N ALA A 137 13.96 4.44 3.48
CA ALA A 137 14.30 3.18 2.84
C ALA A 137 13.95 1.98 3.73
N ARG A 138 14.31 2.03 5.04
CA ARG A 138 13.93 0.98 6.01
C ARG A 138 12.41 0.89 6.19
N PHE A 139 11.72 2.01 6.26
CA PHE A 139 10.26 2.05 6.31
C PHE A 139 9.64 1.38 5.08
N ALA A 140 10.11 1.70 3.86
CA ALA A 140 9.61 1.10 2.62
C ALA A 140 9.86 -0.42 2.56
N THR A 141 11.01 -0.88 3.07
CA THR A 141 11.31 -2.31 3.15
C THR A 141 10.41 -3.01 4.17
N GLY A 142 10.25 -2.43 5.36
CA GLY A 142 9.40 -2.98 6.41
C GLY A 142 7.92 -3.07 5.99
N THR A 143 7.40 -2.02 5.32
CA THR A 143 6.02 -2.05 4.81
C THR A 143 5.85 -3.05 3.66
N ALA A 144 6.88 -3.28 2.84
CA ALA A 144 6.85 -4.33 1.82
C ALA A 144 6.77 -5.73 2.45
N ALA A 145 7.59 -5.99 3.48
CA ALA A 145 7.56 -7.25 4.22
C ALA A 145 6.19 -7.49 4.89
N SER A 146 5.65 -6.47 5.53
CA SER A 146 4.34 -6.57 6.20
C SER A 146 3.17 -6.73 5.23
N SER A 147 3.30 -6.25 3.98
CA SER A 147 2.31 -6.47 2.92
C SER A 147 2.16 -7.95 2.52
N GLY A 148 3.19 -8.77 2.74
CA GLY A 148 3.13 -10.23 2.56
C GLY A 148 2.78 -10.95 3.87
N PHE A 149 3.45 -10.55 4.98
CA PHE A 149 3.28 -11.24 6.26
C PHE A 149 1.86 -11.07 6.84
N GLY A 150 1.22 -9.90 6.67
CA GLY A 150 -0.15 -9.66 7.13
C GLY A 150 -1.17 -10.61 6.49
N PRO A 151 -1.27 -10.69 5.15
CA PRO A 151 -2.10 -11.65 4.44
C PRO A 151 -1.80 -13.11 4.80
N PHE A 152 -0.52 -13.50 4.85
CA PHE A 152 -0.10 -14.83 5.28
C PHE A 152 -0.66 -15.16 6.68
N LEU A 153 -0.40 -14.30 7.66
CA LEU A 153 -0.90 -14.48 9.03
C LEU A 153 -2.43 -14.58 9.08
N ALA A 154 -3.12 -13.71 8.32
CA ALA A 154 -4.57 -13.72 8.25
C ALA A 154 -5.12 -15.02 7.68
N GLY A 155 -4.52 -15.55 6.60
CA GLY A 155 -4.91 -16.83 6.00
C GLY A 155 -4.73 -18.00 6.97
N GLN A 156 -3.57 -18.09 7.62
CA GLN A 156 -3.30 -19.13 8.63
C GLN A 156 -4.28 -19.08 9.79
N CYS A 157 -4.48 -17.90 10.38
CA CYS A 157 -5.42 -17.74 11.47
C CYS A 157 -6.87 -18.03 11.03
N MET A 158 -7.25 -17.65 9.81
CA MET A 158 -8.60 -17.87 9.29
C MET A 158 -8.89 -19.35 9.06
N ALA A 159 -7.91 -20.09 8.55
CA ALA A 159 -8.03 -21.54 8.30
C ALA A 159 -8.19 -22.34 9.59
N HIS A 160 -7.42 -21.98 10.65
CA HIS A 160 -7.34 -22.79 11.86
C HIS A 160 -8.23 -22.28 13.02
N GLY A 161 -8.51 -20.97 13.07
CA GLY A 161 -9.22 -20.34 14.19
C GLY A 161 -10.45 -19.52 13.79
N GLY A 162 -10.68 -19.36 12.48
CA GLY A 162 -11.79 -18.57 11.96
C GLY A 162 -11.65 -17.07 12.21
N ALA A 163 -12.70 -16.32 11.87
CA ALA A 163 -12.68 -14.86 11.85
C ALA A 163 -12.34 -14.23 13.20
N ARG A 164 -12.93 -14.74 14.31
CA ARG A 164 -12.71 -14.18 15.65
C ARG A 164 -11.24 -14.22 16.05
N VAL A 165 -10.60 -15.38 15.86
CA VAL A 165 -9.17 -15.56 16.16
C VAL A 165 -8.32 -14.66 15.27
N THR A 166 -8.61 -14.62 13.99
CA THR A 166 -7.86 -13.81 13.02
C THR A 166 -7.89 -12.32 13.38
N PHE A 167 -9.08 -11.75 13.57
CA PHE A 167 -9.20 -10.34 13.96
C PHE A 167 -8.62 -10.09 15.35
N GLY A 168 -8.71 -11.06 16.29
CA GLY A 168 -8.09 -10.99 17.60
C GLY A 168 -6.56 -10.91 17.54
N VAL A 169 -5.92 -11.77 16.76
CA VAL A 169 -4.45 -11.76 16.55
C VAL A 169 -4.00 -10.44 15.91
N LEU A 170 -4.75 -9.96 14.92
CA LEU A 170 -4.45 -8.68 14.28
C LEU A 170 -4.67 -7.49 15.23
N ALA A 171 -5.68 -7.56 16.11
CA ALA A 171 -5.89 -6.58 17.17
C ALA A 171 -4.72 -6.56 18.15
N LEU A 172 -4.19 -7.72 18.54
CA LEU A 172 -3.01 -7.82 19.41
C LEU A 172 -1.77 -7.22 18.75
N ALA A 173 -1.56 -7.41 17.45
CA ALA A 173 -0.46 -6.79 16.71
C ALA A 173 -0.57 -5.26 16.74
N SER A 174 -1.76 -4.70 16.46
CA SER A 174 -2.01 -3.26 16.53
C SER A 174 -1.90 -2.72 17.96
N LEU A 175 -2.37 -3.47 18.97
CA LEU A 175 -2.24 -3.13 20.38
C LEU A 175 -0.78 -3.10 20.82
N ALA A 176 0.03 -4.07 20.38
CA ALA A 176 1.46 -4.10 20.66
C ALA A 176 2.16 -2.85 20.07
N ALA A 177 1.79 -2.43 18.85
CA ALA A 177 2.25 -1.18 18.28
C ALA A 177 1.82 0.03 19.12
N CYS A 178 0.55 0.08 19.54
CA CYS A 178 0.01 1.15 20.39
C CYS A 178 0.74 1.24 21.73
N CYS A 179 0.92 0.11 22.43
CA CYS A 179 1.65 0.04 23.70
C CYS A 179 3.13 0.42 23.51
N GLY A 180 3.77 -0.02 22.43
CA GLY A 180 5.14 0.37 22.09
C GLY A 180 5.27 1.87 21.86
N ALA A 181 4.35 2.47 21.11
CA ALA A 181 4.30 3.92 20.89
C ALA A 181 3.99 4.68 22.20
N ALA A 182 3.10 4.19 23.04
CA ALA A 182 2.78 4.79 24.33
C ALA A 182 3.98 4.83 25.27
N ARG A 183 4.79 3.75 25.34
CA ARG A 183 6.04 3.73 26.10
C ARG A 183 7.05 4.78 25.63
N GLN A 184 7.03 5.11 24.34
CA GLN A 184 7.90 6.10 23.72
C GLN A 184 7.23 7.48 23.58
N ALA A 185 6.04 7.68 24.16
CA ALA A 185 5.23 8.87 23.97
C ALA A 185 5.94 10.19 24.34
N ARG A 186 6.85 10.16 25.31
CA ARG A 186 7.65 11.33 25.71
C ARG A 186 8.66 11.77 24.64
N ARG A 187 9.07 10.87 23.74
CA ARG A 187 10.00 11.13 22.64
C ARG A 187 9.29 11.55 21.34
N LEU A 188 8.00 11.28 21.24
CA LEU A 188 7.17 11.76 20.12
C LEU A 188 6.91 13.26 20.28
N LEU A 189 7.11 14.02 19.22
CA LEU A 189 6.91 15.47 19.24
C LEU A 189 5.47 15.83 19.62
N HIS A 190 5.37 16.80 20.53
CA HIS A 190 4.12 17.43 20.94
C HIS A 190 4.00 18.89 20.44
N ARG A 191 5.01 19.40 19.70
CA ARG A 191 5.00 20.78 19.20
C ARG A 191 4.70 20.82 17.71
N PRO A 192 3.97 21.88 17.25
CA PRO A 192 3.72 22.11 15.84
C PRO A 192 5.02 22.36 15.09
N ALA A 193 5.11 21.90 13.83
CA ALA A 193 6.15 22.34 12.94
C ALA A 193 5.87 23.78 12.48
N ASP A 194 6.86 24.66 12.56
CA ASP A 194 6.73 26.10 12.24
C ASP A 194 6.43 26.42 10.76
N THR A 195 6.33 25.44 9.90
CA THR A 195 6.16 25.66 8.46
C THR A 195 5.15 24.70 7.82
N ALA A 196 3.90 25.13 7.73
CA ALA A 196 2.95 24.52 6.78
C ALA A 196 3.09 25.22 5.42
N PRO A 197 3.39 24.51 4.31
CA PRO A 197 3.34 25.10 2.98
C PRO A 197 1.91 25.48 2.64
N ARG A 198 1.63 26.79 2.58
CA ARG A 198 0.36 27.32 2.09
C ARG A 198 0.34 27.18 0.57
N GLY A 199 -0.58 26.39 0.01
CA GLY A 199 -0.81 26.38 -1.45
C GLY A 199 -0.74 25.04 -2.18
N ALA A 200 -0.68 23.91 -1.48
CA ALA A 200 -0.49 22.59 -2.11
C ALA A 200 -1.51 22.24 -3.23
N LEU A 201 -2.77 22.65 -3.11
CA LEU A 201 -3.80 22.34 -4.12
C LEU A 201 -3.62 23.12 -5.43
N PHE A 202 -3.17 24.37 -5.37
CA PHE A 202 -2.92 25.18 -6.57
C PHE A 202 -1.67 24.71 -7.32
N ALA A 203 -0.67 24.26 -6.57
CA ALA A 203 0.56 23.66 -7.11
C ALA A 203 0.33 22.32 -7.81
N LEU A 204 -0.63 21.52 -7.34
CA LEU A 204 -0.99 20.22 -7.93
C LEU A 204 -1.54 20.36 -9.36
N SER A 205 -2.39 21.38 -9.62
CA SER A 205 -2.94 21.62 -10.96
C SER A 205 -1.85 21.99 -11.97
N THR A 206 -0.86 22.78 -11.55
CA THR A 206 0.27 23.21 -12.41
C THR A 206 1.19 22.04 -12.73
N LEU A 207 1.46 21.15 -11.76
CA LEU A 207 2.26 19.95 -12.02
C LEU A 207 1.53 18.94 -12.91
N ALA A 208 0.22 18.77 -12.73
CA ALA A 208 -0.60 17.91 -13.58
C ALA A 208 -0.63 18.38 -15.06
N GLY A 209 -0.43 19.68 -15.29
CA GLY A 209 -0.28 20.28 -16.63
C GLY A 209 1.01 19.89 -17.38
N LEU A 210 2.06 19.41 -16.66
CA LEU A 210 3.29 18.94 -17.27
C LEU A 210 3.07 17.57 -17.92
N GLY A 211 2.99 17.51 -19.26
CA GLY A 211 2.62 16.30 -20.01
C GLY A 211 3.47 15.06 -19.69
N GLY A 212 4.76 15.24 -19.42
CA GLY A 212 5.65 14.15 -19.00
C GLY A 212 5.30 13.58 -17.62
N LEU A 213 4.96 14.42 -16.66
CA LEU A 213 4.59 14.03 -15.30
C LEU A 213 3.19 13.39 -15.27
N ARG A 214 2.24 13.94 -16.04
CA ARG A 214 0.90 13.37 -16.21
C ARG A 214 0.95 11.92 -16.70
N ARG A 215 1.79 11.65 -17.72
CA ARG A 215 1.98 10.28 -18.22
C ARG A 215 2.55 9.35 -17.16
N LEU A 216 3.51 9.82 -16.36
CA LEU A 216 4.06 9.04 -15.24
C LEU A 216 3.00 8.73 -14.19
N MET A 217 2.16 9.69 -13.82
CA MET A 217 1.08 9.49 -12.85
C MET A 217 0.05 8.47 -13.34
N LEU A 218 -0.30 8.49 -14.64
CA LEU A 218 -1.18 7.48 -15.23
C LEU A 218 -0.57 6.07 -15.16
N VAL A 219 0.74 5.96 -15.43
CA VAL A 219 1.44 4.67 -15.35
C VAL A 219 1.53 4.18 -13.91
N ASP A 220 1.80 5.08 -12.96
CA ASP A 220 1.84 4.74 -11.54
C ASP A 220 0.45 4.32 -11.01
N LEU A 221 -0.61 4.96 -11.51
CA LEU A 221 -1.99 4.56 -11.24
C LEU A 221 -2.28 3.14 -11.73
N LEU A 222 -1.83 2.77 -12.93
CA LEU A 222 -1.96 1.41 -13.46
C LEU A 222 -1.20 0.38 -12.61
N MET A 223 0.00 0.73 -12.12
CA MET A 223 0.76 -0.10 -11.18
C MET A 223 0.02 -0.29 -9.85
N ALA A 224 -0.53 0.80 -9.31
CA ALA A 224 -1.33 0.75 -8.09
C ALA A 224 -2.60 -0.08 -8.30
N PHE A 225 -3.20 0.00 -9.47
CA PHE A 225 -4.34 -0.83 -9.84
C PHE A 225 -3.96 -2.31 -9.85
N ALA A 226 -2.84 -2.69 -10.49
CA ALA A 226 -2.36 -4.07 -10.51
C ALA A 226 -2.11 -4.60 -9.08
N TRP A 227 -1.51 -3.77 -8.22
CA TRP A 227 -1.27 -4.12 -6.81
C TRP A 227 -2.57 -4.38 -6.05
N ASN A 228 -3.53 -3.46 -6.15
CA ASN A 228 -4.80 -3.59 -5.43
C ASN A 228 -5.69 -4.68 -6.04
N ALA A 229 -5.64 -4.88 -7.38
CA ALA A 229 -6.35 -5.96 -8.06
C ALA A 229 -5.92 -7.32 -7.54
N ASN A 230 -4.63 -7.55 -7.29
CA ASN A 230 -4.13 -8.80 -6.72
C ASN A 230 -4.79 -9.12 -5.38
N GLY A 231 -4.77 -8.17 -4.44
CA GLY A 231 -5.38 -8.35 -3.11
C GLY A 231 -6.90 -8.55 -3.14
N PHE A 232 -7.58 -8.16 -4.23
CA PHE A 232 -9.01 -8.39 -4.44
C PHE A 232 -9.28 -9.69 -5.22
N ALA A 233 -8.50 -9.96 -6.26
CA ALA A 233 -8.72 -11.09 -7.17
C ALA A 233 -8.36 -12.43 -6.53
N VAL A 234 -7.25 -12.53 -5.79
CA VAL A 234 -6.78 -13.80 -5.23
C VAL A 234 -7.82 -14.45 -4.29
N PRO A 235 -8.45 -13.73 -3.33
CA PRO A 235 -9.54 -14.31 -2.54
C PRO A 235 -10.74 -14.77 -3.37
N LEU A 236 -11.14 -14.01 -4.40
CA LEU A 236 -12.28 -14.37 -5.27
C LEU A 236 -11.97 -15.60 -6.15
N VAL A 237 -10.78 -15.65 -6.74
CA VAL A 237 -10.32 -16.81 -7.52
C VAL A 237 -10.19 -18.02 -6.61
N GLY A 238 -9.65 -17.82 -5.40
CA GLY A 238 -9.52 -18.87 -4.39
C GLY A 238 -10.87 -19.48 -4.03
N GLN A 239 -11.87 -18.64 -3.78
CA GLN A 239 -13.23 -19.12 -3.54
C GLN A 239 -13.81 -19.90 -4.75
N ALA A 240 -13.63 -19.39 -5.96
CA ALA A 240 -14.12 -20.03 -7.18
C ALA A 240 -13.46 -21.39 -7.45
N HIS A 241 -12.19 -21.55 -7.06
CA HIS A 241 -11.43 -22.80 -7.20
C HIS A 241 -11.47 -23.71 -5.96
N GLY A 242 -12.17 -23.31 -4.90
CA GLY A 242 -12.23 -24.05 -3.63
C GLY A 242 -10.90 -24.10 -2.87
N TRP A 243 -10.03 -23.11 -3.05
CA TRP A 243 -8.80 -23.03 -2.28
C TRP A 243 -9.11 -22.73 -0.81
N SER A 244 -8.30 -23.33 0.08
CA SER A 244 -8.39 -23.04 1.51
C SER A 244 -7.87 -21.64 1.81
N ASP A 245 -8.29 -21.07 2.96
CA ASP A 245 -7.90 -19.71 3.36
C ASP A 245 -6.39 -19.57 3.59
N ASP A 246 -5.74 -20.61 4.10
CA ASP A 246 -4.29 -20.66 4.25
C ASP A 246 -3.60 -20.63 2.87
N THR A 247 -4.13 -21.32 1.86
CA THR A 247 -3.63 -21.24 0.49
C THR A 247 -3.73 -19.82 -0.05
N VAL A 248 -4.85 -19.14 0.10
CA VAL A 248 -5.02 -17.74 -0.30
C VAL A 248 -4.03 -16.82 0.45
N GLY A 249 -3.89 -17.02 1.75
CA GLY A 249 -2.92 -16.29 2.57
C GLY A 249 -1.47 -16.55 2.14
N ASN A 250 -1.13 -17.79 1.85
CA ASN A 250 0.19 -18.20 1.37
C ASN A 250 0.52 -17.58 0.00
N LEU A 251 -0.43 -17.53 -0.93
CA LEU A 251 -0.26 -16.90 -2.24
C LEU A 251 0.05 -15.41 -2.10
N LEU A 252 -0.75 -14.67 -1.34
CA LEU A 252 -0.49 -13.26 -1.07
C LEU A 252 0.80 -13.04 -0.25
N GLY A 253 1.16 -13.98 0.62
CA GLY A 253 2.44 -14.02 1.31
C GLY A 253 3.61 -14.19 0.34
N CYS A 254 3.52 -15.12 -0.60
CA CYS A 254 4.49 -15.34 -1.65
C CYS A 254 4.73 -14.09 -2.51
N PHE A 255 3.65 -13.43 -2.93
CA PHE A 255 3.72 -12.11 -3.59
C PHE A 255 4.52 -11.10 -2.75
N GLY A 256 4.19 -10.95 -1.46
CA GLY A 256 4.86 -9.99 -0.57
C GLY A 256 6.34 -10.31 -0.34
N ILE A 257 6.69 -11.58 -0.19
CA ILE A 257 8.09 -12.04 -0.10
C ILE A 257 8.86 -11.70 -1.38
N ALA A 258 8.27 -11.97 -2.55
CA ALA A 258 8.88 -11.66 -3.84
C ALA A 258 9.12 -10.15 -4.01
N VAL A 259 8.16 -9.31 -3.62
CA VAL A 259 8.32 -7.85 -3.57
C VAL A 259 9.49 -7.44 -2.68
N MET A 260 9.57 -8.00 -1.47
CA MET A 260 10.64 -7.69 -0.50
C MET A 260 12.01 -8.09 -1.04
N LEU A 261 12.14 -9.30 -1.57
CA LEU A 261 13.40 -9.82 -2.12
C LEU A 261 13.90 -8.94 -3.28
N VAL A 262 13.03 -8.59 -4.23
CA VAL A 262 13.41 -7.74 -5.36
C VAL A 262 13.80 -6.33 -4.90
N ARG A 263 13.14 -5.76 -3.90
CA ARG A 263 13.52 -4.45 -3.34
C ARG A 263 14.85 -4.48 -2.60
N ALA A 264 15.25 -5.62 -2.05
CA ALA A 264 16.55 -5.81 -1.42
C ALA A 264 17.70 -5.92 -2.45
N LEU A 265 17.42 -6.18 -3.74
CA LEU A 265 18.44 -6.25 -4.78
C LEU A 265 19.08 -4.88 -5.04
N PRO A 266 20.39 -4.83 -5.37
CA PRO A 266 21.06 -3.62 -5.84
C PRO A 266 20.31 -2.96 -7.01
N SER A 267 20.29 -1.64 -7.05
CA SER A 267 19.58 -0.87 -8.09
C SER A 267 20.03 -1.25 -9.51
N ALA A 268 21.31 -1.51 -9.72
CA ALA A 268 21.88 -1.92 -11.01
C ALA A 268 21.31 -3.27 -11.53
N LEU A 269 21.03 -4.21 -10.62
CA LEU A 269 20.42 -5.50 -10.98
C LEU A 269 18.92 -5.36 -11.21
N ARG A 270 18.24 -4.55 -10.39
CA ARG A 270 16.81 -4.32 -10.44
C ARG A 270 16.37 -3.56 -11.68
N ALA A 271 17.12 -2.53 -12.08
CA ALA A 271 16.80 -1.64 -13.20
C ALA A 271 17.64 -1.93 -14.47
N ARG A 272 18.00 -3.20 -14.73
CA ARG A 272 18.72 -3.55 -15.96
C ARG A 272 17.98 -3.05 -17.21
N GLY A 273 18.65 -2.21 -17.98
CA GLY A 273 18.10 -1.59 -19.18
C GLY A 273 17.37 -0.26 -18.92
N GLY A 274 17.39 0.26 -17.68
CA GLY A 274 16.83 1.56 -17.31
C GLY A 274 15.42 1.50 -16.70
N ASP A 275 14.93 2.64 -16.24
CA ASP A 275 13.68 2.76 -15.46
C ASP A 275 12.43 2.49 -16.32
N TRP A 276 12.34 3.05 -17.53
CA TRP A 276 11.21 2.82 -18.42
C TRP A 276 11.02 1.36 -18.83
N PRO A 277 12.05 0.64 -19.31
CA PRO A 277 11.97 -0.80 -19.56
C PRO A 277 11.56 -1.60 -18.33
N THR A 278 12.01 -1.20 -17.14
CA THR A 278 11.63 -1.87 -15.88
C THR A 278 10.13 -1.72 -15.59
N ILE A 279 9.58 -0.51 -15.71
CA ILE A 279 8.16 -0.26 -15.54
C ILE A 279 7.33 -0.98 -16.60
N ARG A 280 7.78 -0.99 -17.86
CA ARG A 280 7.11 -1.72 -18.93
C ARG A 280 7.07 -3.22 -18.66
N ARG A 281 8.20 -3.80 -18.23
CA ARG A 281 8.24 -5.23 -17.83
C ARG A 281 7.28 -5.51 -16.69
N ALA A 282 7.22 -4.64 -15.68
CA ALA A 282 6.27 -4.77 -14.57
C ALA A 282 4.81 -4.78 -15.06
N LEU A 283 4.43 -3.89 -16.00
CA LEU A 283 3.09 -3.89 -16.60
C LEU A 283 2.80 -5.16 -17.40
N VAL A 284 3.77 -5.63 -18.20
CA VAL A 284 3.61 -6.88 -18.98
C VAL A 284 3.45 -8.08 -18.05
N VAL A 285 4.29 -8.19 -17.04
CA VAL A 285 4.21 -9.27 -16.05
C VAL A 285 2.87 -9.21 -15.30
N SER A 286 2.49 -8.03 -14.80
CA SER A 286 1.22 -7.88 -14.06
C SER A 286 0.01 -8.20 -14.93
N GLY A 287 -0.01 -7.74 -16.18
CA GLY A 287 -1.08 -8.03 -17.14
C GLY A 287 -1.16 -9.53 -17.46
N GLY A 288 -0.02 -10.15 -17.75
CA GLY A 288 0.06 -11.59 -18.05
C GLY A 288 -0.38 -12.46 -16.86
N VAL A 289 0.08 -12.13 -15.65
CA VAL A 289 -0.29 -12.86 -14.44
C VAL A 289 -1.81 -12.75 -14.18
N LEU A 290 -2.38 -11.54 -14.25
CA LEU A 290 -3.82 -11.36 -14.03
C LEU A 290 -4.67 -12.02 -15.11
N MET A 291 -4.19 -12.15 -16.34
CA MET A 291 -4.88 -12.93 -17.37
C MET A 291 -4.85 -14.44 -17.09
N LEU A 292 -3.75 -14.94 -16.53
CA LEU A 292 -3.57 -16.37 -16.29
C LEU A 292 -4.13 -16.82 -14.93
N LEU A 293 -4.23 -15.94 -13.95
CA LEU A 293 -4.66 -16.28 -12.60
C LEU A 293 -6.01 -16.98 -12.54
N PRO A 294 -7.08 -16.55 -13.30
CA PRO A 294 -8.38 -17.22 -13.26
C PRO A 294 -8.38 -18.66 -13.77
N VAL A 295 -7.42 -19.05 -14.59
CA VAL A 295 -7.30 -20.42 -15.17
C VAL A 295 -6.23 -21.25 -14.47
N ALA A 296 -5.52 -20.69 -13.50
CA ALA A 296 -4.47 -21.37 -12.74
C ALA A 296 -5.07 -22.23 -11.61
N THR A 297 -5.69 -23.34 -11.97
CA THR A 297 -6.44 -24.20 -11.03
C THR A 297 -5.55 -25.11 -10.18
N THR A 298 -4.38 -25.47 -10.67
CA THR A 298 -3.49 -26.47 -10.03
C THR A 298 -2.25 -25.83 -9.45
N LEU A 299 -1.93 -26.13 -8.19
CA LEU A 299 -0.65 -25.80 -7.58
C LEU A 299 0.48 -26.62 -8.27
N PRO A 300 1.68 -26.04 -8.52
CA PRO A 300 2.21 -24.79 -7.96
C PRO A 300 2.04 -23.56 -8.85
N LEU A 301 1.28 -23.58 -9.94
CA LEU A 301 1.18 -22.49 -10.90
C LEU A 301 0.76 -21.14 -10.27
N PRO A 302 -0.29 -21.05 -9.43
CA PRO A 302 -0.65 -19.78 -8.77
C PRO A 302 0.51 -19.19 -7.94
N TYR A 303 1.31 -20.02 -7.26
CA TYR A 303 2.47 -19.53 -6.50
C TYR A 303 3.55 -18.92 -7.41
N ALA A 304 3.82 -19.56 -8.55
CA ALA A 304 4.76 -19.02 -9.53
C ALA A 304 4.26 -17.68 -10.12
N LEU A 305 2.97 -17.57 -10.39
CA LEU A 305 2.34 -16.33 -10.86
C LEU A 305 2.43 -15.22 -9.81
N GLU A 306 2.15 -15.51 -8.54
CA GLU A 306 2.25 -14.55 -7.45
C GLU A 306 3.68 -14.08 -7.20
N ALA A 307 4.65 -15.00 -7.23
CA ALA A 307 6.07 -14.66 -7.16
C ALA A 307 6.50 -13.76 -8.33
N LEU A 308 6.07 -14.08 -9.55
CA LEU A 308 6.38 -13.31 -10.74
C LEU A 308 5.75 -11.90 -10.68
N LEU A 309 4.49 -11.80 -10.23
CA LEU A 309 3.80 -10.53 -10.01
C LEU A 309 4.52 -9.68 -8.97
N GLY A 310 4.92 -10.29 -7.85
CA GLY A 310 5.68 -9.64 -6.79
C GLY A 310 7.03 -9.10 -7.28
N CYS A 311 7.76 -9.87 -8.10
CA CYS A 311 8.99 -9.41 -8.73
C CYS A 311 8.75 -8.23 -9.68
N GLY A 312 7.71 -8.28 -10.49
CA GLY A 312 7.33 -7.22 -11.41
C GLY A 312 7.01 -5.91 -10.69
N LEU A 313 6.00 -5.95 -9.82
CA LEU A 313 5.54 -4.78 -9.08
C LEU A 313 6.57 -4.27 -8.04
N GLY A 314 7.33 -5.19 -7.43
CA GLY A 314 8.40 -4.83 -6.49
C GLY A 314 9.51 -3.99 -7.12
N SER A 315 9.86 -4.28 -8.38
CA SER A 315 10.90 -3.55 -9.12
C SER A 315 10.45 -2.19 -9.64
N SER A 316 9.15 -1.97 -9.83
CA SER A 316 8.60 -0.77 -10.50
C SER A 316 8.69 0.51 -9.66
N LEU A 317 8.46 0.42 -8.35
CA LEU A 317 8.36 1.59 -7.47
C LEU A 317 9.63 2.47 -7.43
N PRO A 318 10.85 1.91 -7.25
CA PRO A 318 12.05 2.73 -7.25
C PRO A 318 12.30 3.42 -8.60
N SER A 319 12.04 2.71 -9.70
CA SER A 319 12.16 3.27 -11.06
C SER A 319 11.12 4.37 -11.30
N MET A 320 9.92 4.23 -10.78
CA MET A 320 8.89 5.27 -10.86
C MET A 320 9.31 6.53 -10.10
N LEU A 321 9.81 6.38 -8.88
CA LEU A 321 10.29 7.51 -8.08
C LEU A 321 11.46 8.23 -8.75
N ALA A 322 12.43 7.51 -9.31
CA ALA A 322 13.54 8.08 -10.06
C ALA A 322 13.08 8.88 -11.29
N LEU A 323 12.09 8.36 -12.03
CA LEU A 323 11.52 9.08 -13.19
C LEU A 323 10.70 10.31 -12.80
N ILE A 324 9.96 10.27 -11.69
CA ILE A 324 9.24 11.43 -11.16
C ILE A 324 10.24 12.51 -10.75
N GLU A 325 11.29 12.14 -10.02
CA GLU A 325 12.34 13.06 -9.60
C GLU A 325 13.03 13.73 -10.80
N ALA A 326 13.42 12.94 -11.81
CA ALA A 326 14.09 13.44 -13.00
C ALA A 326 13.23 14.38 -13.86
N ARG A 327 11.89 14.34 -13.75
CA ARG A 327 10.97 15.17 -14.51
C ARG A 327 10.30 16.28 -13.72
N THR A 328 10.59 16.35 -12.45
CA THR A 328 10.03 17.39 -11.58
C THR A 328 11.02 18.57 -11.52
N PRO A 329 10.56 19.82 -11.75
CA PRO A 329 11.39 21.00 -11.60
C PRO A 329 12.03 21.09 -10.23
N ALA A 330 13.23 21.67 -10.15
CA ALA A 330 13.94 21.89 -8.90
C ALA A 330 13.05 22.64 -7.88
N GLY A 331 13.07 22.21 -6.62
CA GLY A 331 12.26 22.81 -5.54
C GLY A 331 10.80 22.33 -5.47
N ARG A 332 10.30 21.52 -6.43
CA ARG A 332 8.90 21.05 -6.45
C ARG A 332 8.73 19.53 -6.25
N ARG A 333 9.79 18.84 -5.80
CA ARG A 333 9.79 17.36 -5.59
C ARG A 333 8.71 16.91 -4.61
N ALA A 334 8.55 17.62 -3.50
CA ALA A 334 7.53 17.30 -2.49
C ALA A 334 6.11 17.40 -3.06
N GLU A 335 5.84 18.40 -3.92
CA GLU A 335 4.55 18.57 -4.58
C GLU A 335 4.25 17.41 -5.55
N ALA A 336 5.26 16.97 -6.33
CA ALA A 336 5.11 15.83 -7.24
C ALA A 336 4.83 14.52 -6.51
N LEU A 337 5.49 14.29 -5.36
CA LEU A 337 5.20 13.15 -4.49
C LEU A 337 3.81 13.24 -3.85
N GLY A 338 3.37 14.45 -3.47
CA GLY A 338 2.00 14.70 -3.00
C GLY A 338 0.95 14.38 -4.07
N LEU A 339 1.17 14.85 -5.32
CA LEU A 339 0.31 14.52 -6.46
C LEU A 339 0.23 13.01 -6.69
N ARG A 340 1.38 12.33 -6.60
CA ARG A 340 1.46 10.87 -6.69
C ARG A 340 0.57 10.21 -5.63
N GLN A 341 0.66 10.63 -4.37
CA GLN A 341 -0.14 10.04 -3.29
C GLN A 341 -1.65 10.22 -3.50
N VAL A 342 -2.08 11.39 -3.99
CA VAL A 342 -3.48 11.63 -4.35
C VAL A 342 -3.93 10.70 -5.48
N THR A 343 -3.12 10.56 -6.52
CA THR A 343 -3.40 9.66 -7.66
C THR A 343 -3.54 8.21 -7.21
N LEU A 344 -2.61 7.72 -6.38
CA LEU A 344 -2.66 6.37 -5.83
C LEU A 344 -3.87 6.15 -4.93
N GLY A 345 -4.24 7.16 -4.14
CA GLY A 345 -5.40 7.10 -3.26
C GLY A 345 -6.72 6.97 -4.04
N ILE A 346 -6.88 7.77 -5.11
CA ILE A 346 -8.04 7.67 -6.01
C ILE A 346 -8.10 6.26 -6.63
N GLY A 347 -6.95 5.76 -7.10
CA GLY A 347 -6.85 4.42 -7.69
C GLY A 347 -7.25 3.31 -6.71
N ALA A 348 -6.72 3.38 -5.50
CA ALA A 348 -7.02 2.39 -4.46
C ALA A 348 -8.50 2.38 -4.04
N ALA A 349 -9.17 3.53 -4.07
CA ALA A 349 -10.59 3.65 -3.77
C ALA A 349 -11.49 3.19 -4.93
N ALA A 350 -11.14 3.55 -6.17
CA ALA A 350 -11.97 3.27 -7.34
C ALA A 350 -11.87 1.81 -7.82
N LEU A 351 -10.69 1.19 -7.72
CA LEU A 351 -10.45 -0.13 -8.31
C LEU A 351 -11.34 -1.25 -7.75
N PRO A 352 -11.50 -1.44 -6.43
CA PRO A 352 -12.35 -2.53 -5.94
C PRO A 352 -13.78 -2.40 -6.43
N ALA A 353 -14.33 -1.18 -6.48
CA ALA A 353 -15.69 -0.93 -6.95
C ALA A 353 -15.83 -1.21 -8.45
N THR A 354 -14.89 -0.72 -9.27
CA THR A 354 -14.93 -0.96 -10.73
C THR A 354 -14.72 -2.43 -11.08
N LEU A 355 -13.75 -3.09 -10.44
CA LEU A 355 -13.49 -4.51 -10.67
C LEU A 355 -14.63 -5.39 -10.14
N GLY A 356 -15.19 -5.07 -8.96
CA GLY A 356 -16.33 -5.77 -8.40
C GLY A 356 -17.60 -5.65 -9.29
N ALA A 357 -17.84 -4.47 -9.86
CA ALA A 357 -18.92 -4.26 -10.82
C ALA A 357 -18.70 -5.04 -12.14
N LEU A 358 -17.46 -5.05 -12.66
CA LEU A 358 -17.10 -5.85 -13.83
C LEU A 358 -17.30 -7.35 -13.59
N VAL A 359 -16.85 -7.85 -12.44
CA VAL A 359 -17.06 -9.26 -12.05
C VAL A 359 -18.55 -9.60 -12.01
N ALA A 360 -19.38 -8.70 -11.48
CA ALA A 360 -20.83 -8.90 -11.46
C ALA A 360 -21.46 -8.87 -12.86
N ALA A 361 -20.93 -8.06 -13.78
CA ALA A 361 -21.49 -7.89 -15.13
C ALA A 361 -21.06 -8.98 -16.12
N ILE A 362 -19.78 -9.36 -16.13
CA ILE A 362 -19.18 -10.24 -17.15
C ILE A 362 -18.51 -11.50 -16.58
N GLY A 363 -18.60 -11.71 -15.28
CA GLY A 363 -18.01 -12.86 -14.58
C GLY A 363 -16.56 -12.65 -14.16
N LEU A 364 -16.12 -13.47 -13.19
CA LEU A 364 -14.82 -13.34 -12.52
C LEU A 364 -13.64 -13.45 -13.50
N GLY A 365 -13.62 -14.52 -14.29
CA GLY A 365 -12.52 -14.80 -15.22
C GLY A 365 -12.36 -13.70 -16.28
N ALA A 366 -13.48 -13.31 -16.92
CA ALA A 366 -13.48 -12.28 -17.95
C ALA A 366 -13.07 -10.90 -17.40
N ALA A 367 -13.55 -10.54 -16.20
CA ALA A 367 -13.21 -9.26 -15.58
C ALA A 367 -11.71 -9.15 -15.23
N ILE A 368 -11.15 -10.19 -14.59
CA ILE A 368 -9.74 -10.20 -14.21
C ILE A 368 -8.83 -10.29 -15.46
N ALA A 369 -9.16 -11.16 -16.41
CA ALA A 369 -8.41 -11.29 -17.65
C ALA A 369 -8.50 -10.02 -18.50
N GLY A 370 -9.67 -9.39 -18.61
CA GLY A 370 -9.86 -8.12 -19.30
C GLY A 370 -9.03 -6.99 -18.67
N PHE A 371 -8.99 -6.94 -17.35
CA PHE A 371 -8.10 -5.98 -16.65
C PHE A 371 -6.62 -6.27 -16.93
N GLY A 372 -6.20 -7.54 -16.92
CA GLY A 372 -4.85 -7.96 -17.32
C GLY A 372 -4.51 -7.53 -18.76
N GLY A 373 -5.47 -7.71 -19.70
CA GLY A 373 -5.36 -7.27 -21.09
C GLY A 373 -5.18 -5.75 -21.22
N ALA A 374 -5.92 -4.97 -20.43
CA ALA A 374 -5.77 -3.52 -20.37
C ALA A 374 -4.38 -3.07 -19.91
N LEU A 375 -3.78 -3.78 -18.93
CA LEU A 375 -2.39 -3.52 -18.52
C LEU A 375 -1.39 -3.85 -19.63
N LEU A 376 -1.57 -4.96 -20.35
CA LEU A 376 -0.73 -5.31 -21.50
C LEU A 376 -0.83 -4.28 -22.63
N ALA A 377 -2.04 -3.84 -22.99
CA ALA A 377 -2.26 -2.79 -23.97
C ALA A 377 -1.59 -1.47 -23.54
N SER A 378 -1.66 -1.13 -22.25
CA SER A 378 -1.00 0.04 -21.68
C SER A 378 0.53 -0.07 -21.77
N ALA A 379 1.10 -1.27 -21.55
CA ALA A 379 2.52 -1.53 -21.70
C ALA A 379 3.00 -1.35 -23.15
N ALA A 380 2.17 -1.70 -24.13
CA ALA A 380 2.45 -1.48 -25.55
C ALA A 380 2.38 0.01 -25.92
N ALA A 381 1.40 0.75 -25.39
CA ALA A 381 1.21 2.18 -25.62
C ALA A 381 2.33 3.05 -24.99
N ILE A 382 2.97 2.54 -23.93
CA ILE A 382 4.05 3.22 -23.20
C ILE A 382 5.41 3.05 -23.89
N ALA A 383 5.51 2.22 -24.95
CA ALA A 383 6.74 2.02 -25.70
C ALA A 383 7.43 3.36 -26.02
N PRO A 384 8.76 3.49 -25.84
CA PRO A 384 9.44 4.75 -26.01
C PRO A 384 9.40 5.19 -27.47
N ARG A 385 8.59 6.18 -27.81
CA ARG A 385 8.68 6.94 -29.06
C ARG A 385 9.95 7.81 -29.08
N GLY A 386 11.09 7.32 -28.61
CA GLY A 386 12.27 8.17 -28.45
C GLY A 386 13.57 7.49 -28.04
N ALA A 387 13.80 6.24 -28.40
CA ALA A 387 15.14 5.67 -28.28
C ALA A 387 16.19 6.30 -29.24
N ARG A 388 15.83 7.31 -29.99
CA ARG A 388 16.73 8.00 -30.94
C ARG A 388 17.33 9.32 -30.44
N LEU A 389 17.07 9.75 -29.21
CA LEU A 389 17.54 11.05 -28.68
C LEU A 389 18.68 10.96 -27.67
N SER A 390 19.15 9.77 -27.26
CA SER A 390 20.29 9.63 -26.36
C SER A 390 21.66 9.44 -27.05
N ALA A 391 21.73 9.47 -28.37
CA ALA A 391 22.97 9.30 -29.13
C ALA A 391 23.68 10.62 -29.53
N ARG A 392 23.20 11.76 -29.07
CA ARG A 392 23.92 13.02 -29.25
C ARG A 392 24.51 13.50 -27.93
N ARG A 393 25.64 12.91 -27.51
CA ARG A 393 26.64 13.61 -26.70
C ARG A 393 27.37 14.56 -27.64
N PRO A 394 27.42 15.87 -27.42
CA PRO A 394 28.44 16.71 -28.05
C PRO A 394 29.81 16.35 -27.47
N ALA A 395 30.78 16.31 -28.35
CA ALA A 395 32.19 16.12 -28.02
C ALA A 395 32.74 17.31 -27.21
#